data_0e9301bc9ed023c4ead46ce67128af1c
#
_entry.id   0e9301bc9ed023c4ead46ce67128af1c
#
_cell.length_a   1.000
_cell.length_b   1.000
_cell.length_c   1.000
_cell.angle_alpha   90.00
_cell.angle_beta   90.00
_cell.angle_gamma   90.00
#
_symmetry.space_group_name_H-M   'P 1'
#
loop_
_entity.id
_entity.type
_entity.pdbx_description
1 polymer ?
#
loop_
_entity_poly.entity_id
_entity_poly.type
_entity_poly.pdbx_seq_one_letter_code
_entity_poly.pdbx_strand_id
1 'polypeptide(L)'
;GTAGVTVLMPDPDIRGAGQDAQLAMALLRNPAVLAYTASNQATQVGPHVGTAQLGGDPQEWLYQYPGILRTQHNAVGVGLINSSPELDGVVRRLPLVVGSGGKLFPSFALEMLRVGVGDPSYQISTKETGIEWLRIPSFPVINTDSNSRIWITSNINFHRQTAAEFIQQPMEGAAFVIFGVTAEGVVNPVPTAGGAKYPHELQANVLHHLINGTSPVQPVWAPAAELGVALLLILILLVTASHVYFSAPIFITSIGALIYGSLHAYESSYL
;
A
#
# COMPACT_ATOMS: atom_id res chain seq x y z
N GLY A 1 3.99 7.21 20.63
CA GLY A 1 3.67 6.62 19.33
C GLY A 1 3.59 7.66 18.22
N THR A 2 3.50 7.22 16.98
CA THR A 2 3.39 8.07 15.79
C THR A 2 1.93 8.25 15.41
N ALA A 3 1.50 9.51 15.21
CA ALA A 3 0.15 9.84 14.81
C ALA A 3 0.06 10.04 13.29
N GLY A 4 -0.92 9.43 12.66
CA GLY A 4 -1.23 9.62 11.24
C GLY A 4 -2.59 10.27 11.06
N VAL A 5 -2.67 11.33 10.27
CA VAL A 5 -3.93 12.02 9.98
C VAL A 5 -4.23 11.94 8.50
N THR A 6 -5.25 11.16 8.14
CA THR A 6 -5.67 10.96 6.75
C THR A 6 -6.71 11.97 6.27
N VAL A 7 -7.05 12.94 7.11
CA VAL A 7 -7.94 14.03 6.74
C VAL A 7 -7.17 15.05 5.90
N LEU A 8 -7.66 15.29 4.70
CA LEU A 8 -7.10 16.32 3.82
C LEU A 8 -7.62 17.69 4.27
N MET A 9 -6.70 18.62 4.48
CA MET A 9 -6.98 20.00 4.91
C MET A 9 -6.32 20.96 3.92
N PRO A 10 -6.87 21.10 2.70
CA PRO A 10 -6.27 21.93 1.65
C PRO A 10 -6.47 23.44 1.91
N ASP A 11 -7.51 23.81 2.62
CA ASP A 11 -7.93 25.20 2.86
C ASP A 11 -7.77 25.58 4.34
N PRO A 12 -7.59 26.89 4.65
CA PRO A 12 -7.56 27.39 6.03
C PRO A 12 -8.90 27.15 6.75
N ASP A 13 -8.83 27.07 8.08
CA ASP A 13 -10.05 27.00 8.89
C ASP A 13 -10.85 28.30 8.73
N ILE A 14 -12.10 28.16 8.31
CA ILE A 14 -13.05 29.28 8.15
C ILE A 14 -13.37 29.99 9.48
N ARG A 15 -13.09 29.36 10.61
CA ARG A 15 -13.30 29.90 11.96
C ARG A 15 -12.17 30.80 12.44
N GLY A 16 -11.04 30.84 11.71
CA GLY A 16 -9.93 31.73 11.96
C GLY A 16 -8.57 31.06 12.15
N ALA A 17 -7.53 31.81 11.88
CA ALA A 17 -6.14 31.33 11.85
C ALA A 17 -5.57 30.79 13.20
N GLY A 18 -6.27 31.02 14.31
CA GLY A 18 -5.80 30.58 15.63
C GLY A 18 -5.83 29.07 15.80
N GLN A 19 -6.82 28.38 15.24
CA GLN A 19 -6.94 26.92 15.31
C GLN A 19 -5.92 26.24 14.40
N ASP A 20 -5.71 26.78 13.21
CA ASP A 20 -4.67 26.32 12.28
C ASP A 20 -3.27 26.42 12.91
N ALA A 21 -2.98 27.52 13.61
CA ALA A 21 -1.72 27.69 14.30
C ALA A 21 -1.52 26.68 15.45
N GLN A 22 -2.58 26.38 16.21
CA GLN A 22 -2.52 25.37 17.27
C GLN A 22 -2.28 23.96 16.70
N LEU A 23 -2.99 23.60 15.62
CA LEU A 23 -2.80 22.33 14.93
C LEU A 23 -1.38 22.22 14.36
N ALA A 24 -0.89 23.26 13.70
CA ALA A 24 0.47 23.31 13.15
C ALA A 24 1.52 23.08 14.25
N MET A 25 1.38 23.74 15.41
CA MET A 25 2.28 23.55 16.55
C MET A 25 2.20 22.12 17.11
N ALA A 26 1.01 21.54 17.20
CA ALA A 26 0.83 20.17 17.66
C ALA A 26 1.50 19.16 16.73
N LEU A 27 1.35 19.33 15.41
CA LEU A 27 1.95 18.48 14.38
C LEU A 27 3.48 18.55 14.33
N LEU A 28 4.06 19.72 14.62
CA LEU A 28 5.51 19.90 14.65
C LEU A 28 6.17 19.39 15.94
N ARG A 29 5.42 19.37 17.05
CA ARG A 29 5.93 18.90 18.36
C ARG A 29 5.85 17.40 18.57
N ASN A 30 5.04 16.72 17.77
CA ASN A 30 4.79 15.29 17.90
C ASN A 30 5.20 14.57 16.60
N PRO A 31 5.61 13.30 16.66
CA PRO A 31 5.83 12.50 15.47
C PRO A 31 4.49 12.25 14.74
N ALA A 32 4.20 13.13 13.80
CA ALA A 32 2.95 13.14 13.06
C ALA A 32 3.18 13.07 11.54
N VAL A 33 2.29 12.35 10.86
CA VAL A 33 2.26 12.23 9.39
C VAL A 33 0.91 12.71 8.87
N LEU A 34 0.95 13.60 7.89
CA LEU A 34 -0.23 14.09 7.20
C LEU A 34 -0.42 13.42 5.84
N ALA A 35 -1.67 13.26 5.46
CA ALA A 35 -2.02 12.71 4.16
C ALA A 35 -1.90 13.75 3.05
N TYR A 36 -1.32 13.33 1.92
CA TYR A 36 -1.43 13.96 0.62
C TYR A 36 -2.31 13.12 -0.28
N THR A 37 -2.86 13.71 -1.33
CA THR A 37 -3.57 12.99 -2.38
C THR A 37 -3.04 13.37 -3.76
N ALA A 38 -3.10 12.43 -4.68
CA ALA A 38 -2.80 12.72 -6.07
C ALA A 38 -3.88 13.63 -6.68
N SER A 39 -3.47 14.49 -7.60
CA SER A 39 -4.31 15.42 -8.32
C SER A 39 -4.13 15.26 -9.82
N ASN A 40 -5.20 15.46 -10.57
CA ASN A 40 -5.14 15.53 -12.03
C ASN A 40 -4.63 16.90 -12.53
N GLN A 41 -4.47 17.87 -11.65
CA GLN A 41 -3.87 19.15 -11.95
C GLN A 41 -2.37 19.10 -11.64
N ALA A 42 -1.55 19.58 -12.55
CA ALA A 42 -0.11 19.68 -12.33
C ALA A 42 0.17 20.69 -11.21
N THR A 43 0.58 20.18 -10.07
CA THR A 43 1.01 20.99 -8.91
C THR A 43 2.47 20.69 -8.64
N GLN A 44 3.29 21.74 -8.54
CA GLN A 44 4.70 21.58 -8.22
C GLN A 44 4.89 21.53 -6.69
N VAL A 45 4.64 20.37 -6.13
CA VAL A 45 4.96 20.09 -4.72
C VAL A 45 6.25 19.26 -4.69
N GLY A 46 7.20 19.65 -3.84
CA GLY A 46 8.38 18.81 -3.58
C GLY A 46 8.06 17.67 -2.60
N PRO A 47 8.77 16.54 -2.70
CA PRO A 47 8.72 15.54 -1.64
C PRO A 47 9.26 16.14 -0.34
N HIS A 48 8.72 15.65 0.78
CA HIS A 48 9.12 16.12 2.11
C HIS A 48 10.48 15.56 2.53
N VAL A 49 10.83 14.39 2.01
CA VAL A 49 12.02 13.63 2.38
C VAL A 49 12.78 13.17 1.13
N GLY A 50 14.09 13.18 1.23
CA GLY A 50 14.98 12.69 0.16
C GLY A 50 14.94 11.16 0.03
N THR A 51 15.16 10.70 -1.20
CA THR A 51 15.25 9.27 -1.53
C THR A 51 16.62 8.99 -2.15
N ALA A 52 17.37 8.06 -1.56
CA ALA A 52 18.60 7.55 -2.17
C ALA A 52 18.24 6.47 -3.20
N GLN A 53 18.64 6.70 -4.44
CA GLN A 53 18.37 5.82 -5.58
C GLN A 53 19.61 4.97 -5.88
N LEU A 54 19.40 3.67 -6.10
CA LEU A 54 20.41 2.68 -6.45
C LEU A 54 19.98 1.98 -7.73
N GLY A 55 20.86 1.92 -8.73
CA GLY A 55 20.55 1.34 -10.03
C GLY A 55 20.02 2.37 -11.05
N GLY A 56 19.04 1.98 -11.85
CA GLY A 56 18.42 2.84 -12.87
C GLY A 56 17.44 3.87 -12.31
N ASP A 57 16.79 4.63 -13.19
CA ASP A 57 15.77 5.61 -12.79
C ASP A 57 14.47 4.88 -12.34
N PRO A 58 14.07 4.99 -11.08
CA PRO A 58 12.83 4.37 -10.61
C PRO A 58 11.56 4.95 -11.23
N GLN A 59 11.62 6.15 -11.82
CA GLN A 59 10.47 6.81 -12.44
C GLN A 59 9.88 5.98 -13.60
N GLU A 60 10.68 5.19 -14.29
CA GLU A 60 10.25 4.33 -15.40
C GLU A 60 9.26 3.24 -14.96
N TRP A 61 9.32 2.84 -13.70
CA TRP A 61 8.57 1.71 -13.16
C TRP A 61 7.43 2.13 -12.24
N LEU A 62 7.50 3.34 -11.71
CA LEU A 62 6.52 3.81 -10.74
C LEU A 62 5.27 4.35 -11.41
N TYR A 63 4.14 4.22 -10.71
CA TYR A 63 2.92 4.88 -11.13
C TYR A 63 3.11 6.40 -11.09
N GLN A 64 2.76 7.08 -12.19
CA GLN A 64 2.96 8.52 -12.35
C GLN A 64 1.65 9.27 -12.16
N TYR A 65 1.67 10.27 -11.28
CA TYR A 65 0.56 11.21 -11.13
C TYR A 65 0.89 12.57 -11.74
N PRO A 66 -0.10 13.25 -12.36
CA PRO A 66 0.10 14.59 -12.92
C PRO A 66 0.50 15.62 -11.86
N GLY A 67 0.00 15.49 -10.65
CA GLY A 67 0.31 16.38 -9.55
C GLY A 67 -0.07 15.80 -8.18
N ILE A 68 0.34 16.50 -7.14
CA ILE A 68 0.07 16.15 -5.74
C ILE A 68 -0.65 17.34 -5.08
N LEU A 69 -1.81 17.09 -4.50
CA LEU A 69 -2.52 18.08 -3.69
C LEU A 69 -1.97 18.06 -2.28
N ARG A 70 -1.45 19.21 -1.87
CA ARG A 70 -0.83 19.42 -0.56
C ARG A 70 -1.87 19.88 0.46
N THR A 71 -1.76 19.41 1.71
CA THR A 71 -2.39 20.07 2.86
C THR A 71 -1.64 21.36 3.22
N GLN A 72 -2.28 22.33 3.86
CA GLN A 72 -1.67 23.58 4.25
C GLN A 72 -0.70 23.45 5.45
N HIS A 73 -0.88 22.41 6.25
CA HIS A 73 -0.10 22.23 7.45
C HIS A 73 1.20 21.47 7.17
N ASN A 74 2.24 21.77 7.91
CA ASN A 74 3.49 21.04 7.92
C ASN A 74 3.47 20.03 9.08
N ALA A 75 3.99 18.84 8.81
CA ALA A 75 4.20 17.79 9.82
C ALA A 75 5.62 17.22 9.67
N VAL A 76 6.01 16.36 10.57
CA VAL A 76 7.30 15.64 10.50
C VAL A 76 7.37 14.76 9.27
N GLY A 77 6.23 14.19 8.85
CA GLY A 77 6.11 13.40 7.64
C GLY A 77 4.85 13.72 6.84
N VAL A 78 4.90 13.41 5.54
CA VAL A 78 3.74 13.50 4.65
C VAL A 78 3.77 12.34 3.66
N GLY A 79 2.62 11.71 3.43
CA GLY A 79 2.52 10.57 2.55
C GLY A 79 1.19 10.48 1.81
N LEU A 80 1.21 9.79 0.68
CA LEU A 80 0.05 9.64 -0.20
C LEU A 80 -0.91 8.57 0.31
N ILE A 81 -2.21 8.89 0.31
CA ILE A 81 -3.29 7.95 0.68
C ILE A 81 -3.97 7.30 -0.52
N ASN A 82 -3.52 7.60 -1.72
CA ASN A 82 -4.15 7.09 -2.93
C ASN A 82 -4.05 5.58 -3.03
N SER A 83 -5.13 4.98 -3.51
CA SER A 83 -5.19 3.60 -3.93
C SER A 83 -5.41 3.54 -5.44
N SER A 84 -4.79 2.59 -6.10
CA SER A 84 -5.00 2.33 -7.53
C SER A 84 -5.77 1.03 -7.68
N PRO A 85 -7.08 1.08 -8.01
CA PRO A 85 -7.84 -0.13 -8.28
C PRO A 85 -7.30 -0.84 -9.51
N GLU A 86 -7.44 -2.15 -9.55
CA GLU A 86 -7.14 -2.98 -10.72
C GLU A 86 -8.26 -2.84 -11.77
N LEU A 87 -8.12 -3.51 -12.91
CA LEU A 87 -9.05 -3.40 -14.03
C LEU A 87 -10.51 -3.74 -13.68
N ASP A 88 -10.71 -4.57 -12.66
CA ASP A 88 -12.02 -4.95 -12.13
C ASP A 88 -12.56 -3.97 -11.07
N GLY A 89 -11.86 -2.89 -10.80
CA GLY A 89 -12.23 -1.88 -9.80
C GLY A 89 -11.90 -2.26 -8.36
N VAL A 90 -11.26 -3.42 -8.11
CA VAL A 90 -10.92 -3.89 -6.77
C VAL A 90 -9.47 -3.52 -6.43
N VAL A 91 -9.25 -2.97 -5.24
CA VAL A 91 -7.91 -2.68 -4.74
C VAL A 91 -7.37 -3.91 -4.02
N ARG A 92 -6.30 -4.47 -4.55
CA ARG A 92 -5.57 -5.61 -3.96
C ARG A 92 -4.14 -5.24 -3.58
N ARG A 93 -3.59 -4.22 -4.23
CA ARG A 93 -2.22 -3.75 -4.03
C ARG A 93 -2.19 -2.25 -3.85
N LEU A 94 -1.29 -1.78 -2.97
CA LEU A 94 -1.05 -0.35 -2.81
C LEU A 94 0.41 -0.02 -3.14
N PRO A 95 0.63 1.10 -3.84
CA PRO A 95 1.97 1.58 -4.10
C PRO A 95 2.61 2.11 -2.81
N LEU A 96 3.86 1.76 -2.56
CA LEU A 96 4.65 2.33 -1.47
C LEU A 96 5.33 3.64 -1.87
N VAL A 97 5.73 3.74 -3.13
CA VAL A 97 6.29 4.97 -3.72
C VAL A 97 5.65 5.22 -5.07
N VAL A 98 5.41 6.47 -5.38
CA VAL A 98 4.89 6.92 -6.69
C VAL A 98 5.72 8.07 -7.21
N GLY A 99 5.63 8.34 -8.52
CA GLY A 99 6.26 9.46 -9.18
C GLY A 99 5.29 10.61 -9.44
N SER A 100 5.79 11.84 -9.37
CA SER A 100 5.09 13.03 -9.87
C SER A 100 6.10 14.12 -10.21
N GLY A 101 6.06 14.64 -11.43
CA GLY A 101 6.96 15.70 -11.86
C GLY A 101 8.45 15.37 -11.72
N GLY A 102 8.85 14.13 -11.95
CA GLY A 102 10.23 13.67 -11.81
C GLY A 102 10.69 13.47 -10.36
N LYS A 103 9.78 13.49 -9.38
CA LYS A 103 10.07 13.35 -7.96
C LYS A 103 9.35 12.12 -7.39
N LEU A 104 9.90 11.57 -6.30
CA LEU A 104 9.38 10.39 -5.61
C LEU A 104 8.59 10.78 -4.37
N PHE A 105 7.42 10.20 -4.21
CA PHE A 105 6.52 10.44 -3.09
C PHE A 105 6.19 9.13 -2.39
N PRO A 106 6.42 9.02 -1.08
CA PRO A 106 6.06 7.83 -0.31
C PRO A 106 4.55 7.72 -0.08
N SER A 107 4.08 6.49 0.12
CA SER A 107 2.74 6.27 0.67
C SER A 107 2.67 6.71 2.12
N PHE A 108 1.46 6.97 2.59
CA PHE A 108 1.21 7.37 3.97
C PHE A 108 1.70 6.33 4.99
N ALA A 109 1.45 5.05 4.72
CA ALA A 109 1.89 3.96 5.60
C ALA A 109 3.43 3.85 5.67
N LEU A 110 4.12 3.99 4.53
CA LEU A 110 5.58 3.97 4.48
C LEU A 110 6.16 5.15 5.26
N GLU A 111 5.57 6.34 5.11
CA GLU A 111 6.00 7.54 5.82
C GLU A 111 5.74 7.43 7.33
N MET A 112 4.60 6.83 7.74
CA MET A 112 4.35 6.55 9.15
C MET A 112 5.42 5.64 9.75
N LEU A 113 5.81 4.59 9.02
CA LEU A 113 6.89 3.70 9.47
C LEU A 113 8.20 4.46 9.59
N ARG A 114 8.59 5.27 8.57
CA ARG A 114 9.82 6.07 8.60
C ARG A 114 9.87 7.02 9.80
N VAL A 115 8.80 7.77 10.03
CA VAL A 115 8.70 8.69 11.18
C VAL A 115 8.73 7.92 12.50
N GLY A 116 8.09 6.75 12.56
CA GLY A 116 8.04 5.90 13.75
C GLY A 116 9.40 5.33 14.15
N VAL A 117 10.25 5.00 13.18
CA VAL A 117 11.63 4.54 13.44
C VAL A 117 12.65 5.69 13.53
N GLY A 118 12.24 6.93 13.20
CA GLY A 118 13.10 8.11 13.30
C GLY A 118 14.13 8.25 12.18
N ASP A 119 13.94 7.63 11.04
CA ASP A 119 14.87 7.69 9.91
C ASP A 119 14.69 8.95 9.06
N PRO A 120 15.79 9.51 8.50
CA PRO A 120 15.74 10.75 7.71
C PRO A 120 15.35 10.54 6.23
N SER A 121 15.43 9.32 5.68
CA SER A 121 15.33 9.08 4.23
C SER A 121 14.81 7.70 3.88
N TYR A 122 14.63 7.48 2.57
CA TYR A 122 14.35 6.18 1.95
C TYR A 122 15.48 5.76 1.05
N GLN A 123 15.57 4.47 0.81
CA GLN A 123 16.41 3.86 -0.21
C GLN A 123 15.53 3.05 -1.16
N ILE A 124 15.75 3.20 -2.45
CA ILE A 124 15.05 2.45 -3.49
C ILE A 124 16.09 1.86 -4.45
N SER A 125 15.96 0.58 -4.75
CA SER A 125 16.82 -0.11 -5.70
C SER A 125 16.03 -0.56 -6.91
N THR A 126 16.61 -0.34 -8.10
CA THR A 126 16.02 -0.73 -9.38
C THR A 126 16.94 -1.71 -10.11
N LYS A 127 16.32 -2.63 -10.84
CA LYS A 127 16.96 -3.52 -11.82
C LYS A 127 16.33 -3.29 -13.22
N GLU A 128 16.83 -3.98 -14.22
CA GLU A 128 16.29 -3.96 -15.57
C GLU A 128 14.81 -4.39 -15.67
N THR A 129 14.32 -5.07 -14.66
CA THR A 129 12.95 -5.62 -14.61
C THR A 129 12.00 -4.82 -13.70
N GLY A 130 12.46 -3.74 -13.07
CA GLY A 130 11.63 -2.90 -12.20
C GLY A 130 12.26 -2.57 -10.87
N ILE A 131 11.42 -2.18 -9.93
CA ILE A 131 11.83 -1.96 -8.54
C ILE A 131 12.22 -3.31 -7.94
N GLU A 132 13.41 -3.40 -7.35
CA GLU A 132 13.89 -4.61 -6.70
C GLU A 132 13.47 -4.65 -5.23
N TRP A 133 13.75 -3.57 -4.51
CA TRP A 133 13.39 -3.41 -3.12
C TRP A 133 13.34 -1.94 -2.71
N LEU A 134 12.68 -1.73 -1.59
CA LEU A 134 12.60 -0.46 -0.90
C LEU A 134 13.05 -0.65 0.54
N ARG A 135 13.71 0.35 1.13
CA ARG A 135 14.23 0.27 2.48
C ARG A 135 14.15 1.62 3.20
N ILE A 136 13.77 1.56 4.46
CA ILE A 136 14.06 2.57 5.46
C ILE A 136 15.37 2.14 6.13
N PRO A 137 16.40 3.01 6.29
CA PRO A 137 17.76 2.58 6.72
C PRO A 137 17.80 1.70 7.97
N SER A 138 17.05 2.03 9.01
CA SER A 138 16.97 1.26 10.27
C SER A 138 15.94 0.11 10.23
N PHE A 139 15.37 -0.19 9.08
CA PHE A 139 14.33 -1.19 8.93
C PHE A 139 14.75 -2.28 7.94
N PRO A 140 14.22 -3.51 8.05
CA PRO A 140 14.47 -4.55 7.06
C PRO A 140 14.06 -4.14 5.65
N VAL A 141 14.65 -4.81 4.66
CA VAL A 141 14.29 -4.63 3.26
C VAL A 141 12.82 -4.99 3.06
N ILE A 142 12.10 -4.11 2.36
CA ILE A 142 10.71 -4.29 1.98
C ILE A 142 10.68 -4.79 0.53
N ASN A 143 10.23 -6.03 0.35
CA ASN A 143 10.03 -6.60 -0.96
C ASN A 143 8.72 -6.06 -1.56
N THR A 144 8.78 -5.64 -2.83
CA THR A 144 7.65 -5.11 -3.57
C THR A 144 7.55 -5.80 -4.92
N ASP A 145 6.47 -5.56 -5.66
CA ASP A 145 6.45 -5.87 -7.08
C ASP A 145 7.31 -4.86 -7.87
N SER A 146 7.46 -5.10 -9.18
CA SER A 146 8.25 -4.24 -10.07
C SER A 146 7.82 -2.76 -10.09
N ASN A 147 6.62 -2.45 -9.63
CA ASN A 147 6.05 -1.10 -9.59
C ASN A 147 5.97 -0.52 -8.16
N SER A 148 6.77 -1.04 -7.23
CA SER A 148 6.79 -0.61 -5.81
C SER A 148 5.45 -0.80 -5.09
N ARG A 149 4.66 -1.85 -5.43
CA ARG A 149 3.40 -2.14 -4.77
C ARG A 149 3.54 -3.35 -3.85
N ILE A 150 2.75 -3.36 -2.79
CA ILE A 150 2.58 -4.51 -1.91
C ILE A 150 1.14 -4.98 -1.91
N TRP A 151 0.95 -6.27 -1.69
CA TRP A 151 -0.35 -6.87 -1.51
C TRP A 151 -0.93 -6.50 -0.15
N ILE A 152 -2.26 -6.30 -0.12
CA ILE A 152 -3.01 -6.09 1.11
C ILE A 152 -3.87 -7.33 1.38
N THR A 153 -3.94 -7.75 2.63
CA THR A 153 -4.86 -8.79 3.06
C THR A 153 -6.11 -8.16 3.69
N SER A 154 -7.22 -8.85 3.58
CA SER A 154 -8.52 -8.29 4.00
C SER A 154 -8.90 -8.60 5.45
N ASN A 155 -8.18 -9.49 6.14
CA ASN A 155 -8.63 -10.09 7.41
C ASN A 155 -7.98 -9.49 8.66
N ILE A 156 -7.42 -8.28 8.58
CA ILE A 156 -6.83 -7.63 9.75
C ILE A 156 -7.89 -6.80 10.48
N ASN A 157 -8.08 -7.11 11.75
CA ASN A 157 -8.94 -6.33 12.64
C ASN A 157 -8.08 -5.38 13.47
N PHE A 158 -8.34 -4.09 13.30
CA PHE A 158 -7.70 -3.05 14.12
C PHE A 158 -8.62 -2.65 15.27
N HIS A 159 -8.01 -2.26 16.39
CA HIS A 159 -8.74 -1.60 17.45
C HIS A 159 -9.22 -0.23 16.93
N ARG A 160 -10.50 0.08 17.16
CA ARG A 160 -11.14 1.30 16.67
C ARG A 160 -11.82 2.02 17.82
N GLN A 161 -11.68 3.34 17.82
CA GLN A 161 -12.36 4.24 18.73
C GLN A 161 -12.86 5.45 17.97
N THR A 162 -13.94 6.04 18.39
CA THR A 162 -14.34 7.37 17.92
C THR A 162 -13.37 8.43 18.45
N ALA A 163 -13.28 9.59 17.78
CA ALA A 163 -12.46 10.70 18.26
C ALA A 163 -12.86 11.15 19.68
N ALA A 164 -14.15 11.09 20.01
CA ALA A 164 -14.67 11.43 21.33
C ALA A 164 -14.21 10.46 22.41
N GLU A 165 -14.24 9.15 22.14
CA GLU A 165 -13.73 8.11 23.03
C GLU A 165 -12.22 8.23 23.22
N PHE A 166 -11.47 8.48 22.13
CA PHE A 166 -10.02 8.65 22.19
C PHE A 166 -9.59 9.85 23.05
N ILE A 167 -10.34 10.97 23.02
CA ILE A 167 -10.08 12.13 23.87
C ILE A 167 -10.32 11.80 25.36
N GLN A 168 -11.33 10.97 25.66
CA GLN A 168 -11.64 10.58 27.03
C GLN A 168 -10.69 9.48 27.55
N GLN A 169 -10.33 8.52 26.69
CA GLN A 169 -9.46 7.40 27.00
C GLN A 169 -8.46 7.18 25.88
N PRO A 170 -7.34 7.91 25.87
CA PRO A 170 -6.28 7.70 24.88
C PRO A 170 -5.77 6.27 24.91
N MET A 171 -5.46 5.71 23.72
CA MET A 171 -4.85 4.39 23.60
C MET A 171 -3.42 4.42 24.14
N GLU A 172 -3.22 3.95 25.35
CA GLU A 172 -1.89 3.82 25.94
C GLU A 172 -1.11 2.68 25.27
N GLY A 173 0.19 2.92 25.02
CA GLY A 173 1.10 1.92 24.44
C GLY A 173 0.95 1.68 22.94
N ALA A 174 0.03 2.36 22.25
CA ALA A 174 -0.08 2.25 20.80
C ALA A 174 1.16 2.86 20.12
N ALA A 175 1.88 2.04 19.32
CA ALA A 175 3.02 2.52 18.53
C ALA A 175 2.57 3.45 17.40
N PHE A 176 1.42 3.17 16.81
CA PHE A 176 0.84 3.94 15.71
C PHE A 176 -0.65 4.15 15.92
N VAL A 177 -1.12 5.36 15.66
CA VAL A 177 -2.55 5.72 15.68
C VAL A 177 -2.89 6.44 14.38
N ILE A 178 -3.93 6.00 13.68
CA ILE A 178 -4.37 6.62 12.43
C ILE A 178 -5.75 7.23 12.61
N PHE A 179 -5.84 8.53 12.39
CA PHE A 179 -7.10 9.27 12.38
C PHE A 179 -7.65 9.35 10.96
N GLY A 180 -8.89 8.93 10.78
CA GLY A 180 -9.59 8.96 9.50
C GLY A 180 -11.04 9.35 9.64
N VAL A 181 -11.67 9.68 8.51
CA VAL A 181 -13.08 10.03 8.42
C VAL A 181 -13.84 8.86 7.79
N THR A 182 -14.98 8.52 8.39
CA THR A 182 -15.91 7.50 7.88
C THR A 182 -17.30 8.08 7.57
N ALA A 183 -17.45 9.40 7.63
CA ALA A 183 -18.72 10.08 7.39
C ALA A 183 -19.16 9.90 5.93
N GLU A 184 -20.39 9.46 5.74
CA GLU A 184 -21.01 9.33 4.42
C GLU A 184 -21.00 10.67 3.67
N GLY A 185 -20.71 10.63 2.37
CA GLY A 185 -20.61 11.81 1.52
C GLY A 185 -19.32 12.63 1.66
N VAL A 186 -18.47 12.33 2.66
CA VAL A 186 -17.16 12.97 2.82
C VAL A 186 -16.06 12.08 2.25
N VAL A 187 -16.07 10.78 2.60
CA VAL A 187 -15.11 9.79 2.10
C VAL A 187 -15.87 8.54 1.67
N ASN A 188 -15.58 8.08 0.47
CA ASN A 188 -16.16 6.84 -0.04
C ASN A 188 -15.21 5.67 0.28
N PRO A 189 -15.75 4.55 0.77
CA PRO A 189 -14.98 3.34 0.92
C PRO A 189 -14.61 2.77 -0.45
N VAL A 190 -13.44 2.14 -0.52
CA VAL A 190 -12.86 1.56 -1.74
C VAL A 190 -13.10 0.07 -1.75
N PRO A 191 -13.55 -0.53 -2.86
CA PRO A 191 -13.71 -1.99 -2.97
C PRO A 191 -12.38 -2.71 -2.81
N THR A 192 -12.34 -3.72 -1.94
CA THR A 192 -11.20 -4.63 -1.75
C THR A 192 -11.65 -6.08 -1.82
N ALA A 193 -10.72 -7.03 -1.89
CA ALA A 193 -11.05 -8.46 -1.89
C ALA A 193 -11.83 -8.90 -0.64
N GLY A 194 -11.71 -8.18 0.48
CA GLY A 194 -12.43 -8.45 1.74
C GLY A 194 -13.57 -7.49 2.04
N GLY A 195 -14.14 -6.85 1.01
CA GLY A 195 -15.21 -5.87 1.13
C GLY A 195 -14.72 -4.42 1.03
N ALA A 196 -15.64 -3.49 1.21
CA ALA A 196 -15.32 -2.06 1.14
C ALA A 196 -14.53 -1.60 2.37
N LYS A 197 -13.44 -0.86 2.16
CA LYS A 197 -12.56 -0.33 3.21
C LYS A 197 -12.33 1.17 3.00
N TYR A 198 -12.27 1.92 4.08
CA TYR A 198 -11.90 3.32 4.01
C TYR A 198 -10.40 3.50 3.74
N PRO A 199 -9.96 4.64 3.13
CA PRO A 199 -8.55 4.86 2.82
C PRO A 199 -7.61 4.73 4.01
N HIS A 200 -7.99 5.20 5.20
CA HIS A 200 -7.18 5.04 6.41
C HIS A 200 -7.04 3.58 6.87
N GLU A 201 -8.07 2.75 6.64
CA GLU A 201 -8.00 1.31 6.93
C GLU A 201 -7.06 0.58 5.97
N LEU A 202 -7.04 1.01 4.70
CA LEU A 202 -6.08 0.49 3.72
C LEU A 202 -4.65 0.82 4.12
N GLN A 203 -4.40 2.06 4.55
CA GLN A 203 -3.08 2.49 5.01
C GLN A 203 -2.67 1.78 6.32
N ALA A 204 -3.61 1.54 7.22
CA ALA A 204 -3.36 0.73 8.42
C ALA A 204 -2.98 -0.72 8.07
N ASN A 205 -3.64 -1.31 7.06
CA ASN A 205 -3.32 -2.64 6.56
C ASN A 205 -1.91 -2.71 5.97
N VAL A 206 -1.55 -1.73 5.12
CA VAL A 206 -0.20 -1.61 4.57
C VAL A 206 0.83 -1.49 5.71
N LEU A 207 0.60 -0.59 6.67
CA LEU A 207 1.51 -0.39 7.79
C LEU A 207 1.70 -1.67 8.61
N HIS A 208 0.63 -2.43 8.85
CA HIS A 208 0.68 -3.73 9.52
C HIS A 208 1.58 -4.71 8.76
N HIS A 209 1.42 -4.82 7.44
CA HIS A 209 2.27 -5.68 6.62
C HIS A 209 3.73 -5.25 6.61
N LEU A 210 3.98 -3.94 6.58
CA LEU A 210 5.35 -3.42 6.65
C LEU A 210 6.03 -3.78 7.97
N ILE A 211 5.35 -3.60 9.10
CA ILE A 211 5.89 -3.87 10.43
C ILE A 211 6.16 -5.37 10.63
N ASN A 212 5.24 -6.23 10.19
CA ASN A 212 5.32 -7.66 10.43
C ASN A 212 6.03 -8.45 9.31
N GLY A 213 6.34 -7.82 8.18
CA GLY A 213 6.94 -8.49 7.02
C GLY A 213 6.04 -9.57 6.41
N THR A 214 4.70 -9.41 6.52
CA THR A 214 3.72 -10.44 6.15
C THR A 214 3.05 -10.20 4.80
N SER A 215 3.55 -9.27 4.00
CA SER A 215 2.99 -9.04 2.65
C SER A 215 3.27 -10.25 1.77
N PRO A 216 2.24 -10.83 1.11
CA PRO A 216 2.45 -11.89 0.14
C PRO A 216 3.36 -11.42 -0.99
N VAL A 217 4.27 -12.28 -1.42
CA VAL A 217 5.24 -11.99 -2.49
C VAL A 217 5.03 -12.99 -3.62
N GLN A 218 4.87 -12.49 -4.84
CA GLN A 218 4.87 -13.35 -6.02
C GLN A 218 6.32 -13.66 -6.41
N PRO A 219 6.75 -14.92 -6.34
CA PRO A 219 8.12 -15.29 -6.74
C PRO A 219 8.34 -15.03 -8.24
N VAL A 220 9.56 -14.67 -8.61
CA VAL A 220 9.93 -14.39 -10.02
C VAL A 220 9.70 -15.59 -10.94
N TRP A 221 9.78 -16.81 -10.40
CA TRP A 221 9.57 -18.05 -11.15
C TRP A 221 8.08 -18.41 -11.35
N ALA A 222 7.15 -17.77 -10.61
CA ALA A 222 5.72 -18.12 -10.63
C ALA A 222 5.10 -18.07 -12.03
N PRO A 223 5.28 -17.01 -12.84
CA PRO A 223 4.73 -16.98 -14.20
C PRO A 223 5.26 -18.09 -15.12
N ALA A 224 6.54 -18.47 -14.96
CA ALA A 224 7.13 -19.57 -15.71
C ALA A 224 6.56 -20.91 -15.28
N ALA A 225 6.35 -21.12 -13.97
CA ALA A 225 5.72 -22.31 -13.44
C ALA A 225 4.27 -22.44 -13.88
N GLU A 226 3.50 -21.36 -13.86
CA GLU A 226 2.11 -21.32 -14.35
C GLU A 226 2.02 -21.72 -15.82
N LEU A 227 2.91 -21.16 -16.67
CA LEU A 227 2.98 -21.54 -18.08
C LEU A 227 3.36 -23.01 -18.24
N GLY A 228 4.34 -23.50 -17.47
CA GLY A 228 4.76 -24.91 -17.50
C GLY A 228 3.63 -25.86 -17.12
N VAL A 229 2.88 -25.55 -16.07
CA VAL A 229 1.70 -26.32 -15.64
C VAL A 229 0.62 -26.29 -16.71
N ALA A 230 0.33 -25.14 -17.30
CA ALA A 230 -0.68 -25.01 -18.37
C ALA A 230 -0.31 -25.88 -19.59
N LEU A 231 0.95 -25.82 -20.04
CA LEU A 231 1.44 -26.65 -21.16
C LEU A 231 1.37 -28.14 -20.84
N LEU A 232 1.75 -28.55 -19.63
CA LEU A 232 1.65 -29.94 -19.18
C LEU A 232 0.19 -30.43 -19.21
N LEU A 233 -0.75 -29.64 -18.74
CA LEU A 233 -2.17 -29.97 -18.75
C LEU A 233 -2.71 -30.10 -20.19
N ILE A 234 -2.33 -29.21 -21.08
CA ILE A 234 -2.69 -29.26 -22.50
C ILE A 234 -2.14 -30.57 -23.12
N LEU A 235 -0.90 -30.92 -22.85
CA LEU A 235 -0.27 -32.16 -23.34
C LEU A 235 -1.01 -33.40 -22.83
N ILE A 236 -1.31 -33.45 -21.53
CA ILE A 236 -2.08 -34.56 -20.92
C ILE A 236 -3.46 -34.70 -21.59
N LEU A 237 -4.16 -33.58 -21.79
CA LEU A 237 -5.45 -33.58 -22.46
C LEU A 237 -5.37 -34.06 -23.91
N LEU A 238 -4.35 -33.65 -24.66
CA LEU A 238 -4.12 -34.11 -26.04
C LEU A 238 -3.86 -35.61 -26.11
N VAL A 239 -3.01 -36.13 -25.22
CA VAL A 239 -2.71 -37.59 -25.17
C VAL A 239 -3.93 -38.43 -24.77
N THR A 240 -4.77 -37.90 -23.87
CA THR A 240 -5.95 -38.62 -23.36
C THR A 240 -7.22 -38.36 -24.16
N ALA A 241 -7.18 -37.44 -25.15
CA ALA A 241 -8.36 -37.05 -25.94
C ALA A 241 -9.08 -38.20 -26.65
N SER A 242 -8.34 -39.23 -27.05
CA SER A 242 -8.92 -40.44 -27.68
C SER A 242 -9.69 -41.36 -26.71
N HIS A 243 -9.56 -41.11 -25.40
CA HIS A 243 -10.10 -41.98 -24.35
C HIS A 243 -10.95 -41.16 -23.38
N VAL A 244 -12.18 -40.84 -23.76
CA VAL A 244 -13.12 -39.98 -23.01
C VAL A 244 -13.30 -40.41 -21.54
N TYR A 245 -13.29 -41.72 -21.27
CA TYR A 245 -13.43 -42.25 -19.91
C TYR A 245 -12.24 -41.88 -18.97
N PHE A 246 -11.07 -41.62 -19.54
CA PHE A 246 -9.89 -41.23 -18.78
C PHE A 246 -9.69 -39.72 -18.77
N SER A 247 -10.06 -39.02 -19.83
CA SER A 247 -9.85 -37.58 -19.95
C SER A 247 -10.68 -36.75 -18.93
N ALA A 248 -11.94 -37.14 -18.70
CA ALA A 248 -12.81 -36.42 -17.77
C ALA A 248 -12.34 -36.48 -16.31
N PRO A 249 -12.02 -37.66 -15.72
CA PRO A 249 -11.47 -37.67 -14.35
C PRO A 249 -10.11 -37.01 -14.21
N ILE A 250 -9.23 -37.10 -15.21
CA ILE A 250 -7.94 -36.40 -15.20
C ILE A 250 -8.15 -34.90 -15.18
N PHE A 251 -9.06 -34.36 -15.96
CA PHE A 251 -9.37 -32.93 -16.00
C PHE A 251 -9.91 -32.45 -14.65
N ILE A 252 -10.86 -33.17 -14.05
CA ILE A 252 -11.43 -32.79 -12.75
C ILE A 252 -10.36 -32.81 -11.63
N THR A 253 -9.54 -33.87 -11.60
CA THR A 253 -8.47 -33.98 -10.60
C THR A 253 -7.41 -32.91 -10.78
N SER A 254 -7.08 -32.52 -12.02
CA SER A 254 -6.14 -31.46 -12.32
C SER A 254 -6.66 -30.09 -11.85
N ILE A 255 -7.93 -29.77 -12.07
CA ILE A 255 -8.55 -28.55 -11.54
C ILE A 255 -8.53 -28.55 -10.02
N GLY A 256 -8.89 -29.65 -9.37
CA GLY A 256 -8.85 -29.79 -7.92
C GLY A 256 -7.44 -29.56 -7.35
N ALA A 257 -6.41 -30.14 -8.00
CA ALA A 257 -5.02 -29.95 -7.61
C ALA A 257 -4.54 -28.50 -7.78
N LEU A 258 -4.96 -27.83 -8.85
CA LEU A 258 -4.64 -26.40 -9.07
C LEU A 258 -5.29 -25.51 -8.01
N ILE A 259 -6.57 -25.73 -7.70
CA ILE A 259 -7.27 -24.96 -6.65
C ILE A 259 -6.60 -25.19 -5.30
N TYR A 260 -6.33 -26.44 -4.94
CA TYR A 260 -5.67 -26.78 -3.68
C TYR A 260 -4.25 -26.18 -3.60
N GLY A 261 -3.45 -26.29 -4.66
CA GLY A 261 -2.11 -25.73 -4.73
C GLY A 261 -2.11 -24.22 -4.62
N SER A 262 -3.06 -23.55 -5.27
CA SER A 262 -3.22 -22.08 -5.17
C SER A 262 -3.59 -21.64 -3.76
N LEU A 263 -4.53 -22.32 -3.11
CA LEU A 263 -4.91 -22.02 -1.71
C LEU A 263 -3.74 -22.23 -0.76
N HIS A 264 -3.01 -23.33 -0.91
CA HIS A 264 -1.85 -23.64 -0.08
C HIS A 264 -0.70 -22.62 -0.28
N ALA A 265 -0.45 -22.21 -1.53
CA ALA A 265 0.53 -21.16 -1.81
C ALA A 265 0.14 -19.82 -1.15
N TYR A 266 -1.15 -19.47 -1.21
CA TYR A 266 -1.66 -18.27 -0.54
C TYR A 266 -1.48 -18.32 0.98
N GLU A 267 -1.81 -19.46 1.63
CA GLU A 267 -1.62 -19.66 3.07
C GLU A 267 -0.15 -19.59 3.48
N SER A 268 0.76 -20.00 2.60
CA SER A 268 2.22 -19.96 2.80
C SER A 268 2.85 -18.59 2.49
N SER A 269 2.03 -17.54 2.26
CA SER A 269 2.46 -16.19 1.85
C SER A 269 3.16 -16.13 0.48
N TYR A 270 2.92 -17.10 -0.37
CA TYR A 270 3.25 -17.07 -1.79
C TYR A 270 1.96 -16.93 -2.61
N LEU A 271 1.98 -16.06 -3.60
CA LEU A 271 0.88 -15.87 -4.55
C LEU A 271 1.16 -16.59 -5.86
#